data_8af8839799718d5bbb5beecc465949ab
#
_entry.id   8af8839799718d5bbb5beecc465949ab
#
_cell.length_a   1.000
_cell.length_b   1.000
_cell.length_c   1.000
_cell.angle_alpha   90.00
_cell.angle_beta   90.00
_cell.angle_gamma   90.00
#
_symmetry.space_group_name_H-M   'P 1'
#
loop_
_entity.id
_entity.type
_entity.pdbx_description
1 polymer ?
#
loop_
_entity_poly.entity_id
_entity_poly.type
_entity_poly.pdbx_seq_one_letter_code
_entity_poly.pdbx_strand_id
1 'polypeptide(L)'
;AAVIQEYIESGTSEVLQELEKEVPSSLLPLLKLPGLGGKKVAKLYKELGVVDMESLKAVCEENKVQALAGFGKKTEEKILEAIDQVGSRPERLPIAMVLPIAGEIEEKLSNIAEVIRFSRAGSLRRVRETVKDLDFIIATTEPAAVREHLLQFDNMIEVIASGDTKVSVRLQYEYDISIDFRLVKPEEFITTLHHFTGSKDHNVKMRQIAKDKGEKISEYGVENLETGEVKTFEKEEEFFAHFGLPFIPPEVREDGKEIELIKEYPNLIQFSDIQGDLHMHTTWSDGAFSIEEMVQACRARGYKFMAITDHSQYLKVANGLTKERLREQAKEIERMNEKYPDI
;
A
#
# COMPACT_ATOMS: atom_id res chain seq x y z
N ALA A 1 2.27 28.31 -16.11
CA ALA A 1 3.34 27.85 -17.03
C ALA A 1 4.67 28.59 -16.74
N ALA A 2 4.71 29.94 -16.76
CA ALA A 2 5.93 30.73 -16.57
C ALA A 2 6.63 30.42 -15.22
N VAL A 3 5.91 30.40 -14.10
CA VAL A 3 6.45 30.11 -12.76
C VAL A 3 7.05 28.69 -12.68
N ILE A 4 6.43 27.69 -13.35
CA ILE A 4 6.95 26.34 -13.39
C ILE A 4 8.24 26.26 -14.20
N GLN A 5 8.30 26.98 -15.33
CA GLN A 5 9.47 27.03 -16.18
C GLN A 5 10.65 27.70 -15.46
N GLU A 6 10.40 28.84 -14.81
CA GLU A 6 11.38 29.54 -13.98
C GLU A 6 11.94 28.64 -12.87
N TYR A 7 11.05 27.88 -12.19
CA TYR A 7 11.47 26.96 -11.13
C TYR A 7 12.33 25.79 -11.67
N ILE A 8 12.00 25.25 -12.84
CA ILE A 8 12.79 24.20 -13.48
C ILE A 8 14.17 24.68 -13.87
N GLU A 9 14.28 25.94 -14.35
CA GLU A 9 15.54 26.52 -14.84
C GLU A 9 16.46 26.99 -13.70
N SER A 10 15.90 27.54 -12.62
CA SER A 10 16.67 28.21 -11.54
C SER A 10 16.58 27.53 -10.16
N GLY A 11 15.71 26.52 -10.01
CA GLY A 11 15.43 25.87 -8.72
C GLY A 11 14.58 26.72 -7.77
N THR A 12 14.11 27.90 -8.22
CA THR A 12 13.26 28.81 -7.46
C THR A 12 12.38 29.64 -8.41
N SER A 13 11.48 30.47 -7.86
CA SER A 13 10.74 31.44 -8.64
C SER A 13 10.54 32.72 -7.82
N GLU A 14 10.38 33.85 -8.49
CA GLU A 14 10.14 35.13 -7.84
C GLU A 14 8.87 35.07 -6.96
N VAL A 15 7.82 34.43 -7.45
CA VAL A 15 6.56 34.21 -6.71
C VAL A 15 6.79 33.35 -5.46
N LEU A 16 7.61 32.30 -5.54
CA LEU A 16 7.92 31.46 -4.38
C LEU A 16 8.70 32.24 -3.34
N GLN A 17 9.72 33.02 -3.75
CA GLN A 17 10.51 33.83 -2.85
C GLN A 17 9.69 34.93 -2.15
N GLU A 18 8.70 35.52 -2.84
CA GLU A 18 7.79 36.48 -2.23
C GLU A 18 6.88 35.80 -1.20
N LEU A 19 6.32 34.62 -1.53
CA LEU A 19 5.47 33.87 -0.61
C LEU A 19 6.23 33.39 0.62
N GLU A 20 7.49 32.98 0.49
CA GLU A 20 8.35 32.57 1.62
C GLU A 20 8.69 33.72 2.57
N LYS A 21 8.70 34.98 2.08
CA LYS A 21 8.84 36.17 2.95
C LYS A 21 7.56 36.42 3.77
N GLU A 22 6.39 36.09 3.24
CA GLU A 22 5.11 36.28 3.92
C GLU A 22 4.74 35.11 4.84
N VAL A 23 5.07 33.87 4.46
CA VAL A 23 4.69 32.66 5.15
C VAL A 23 5.92 31.73 5.31
N PRO A 24 6.40 31.52 6.54
CA PRO A 24 7.54 30.64 6.78
C PRO A 24 7.29 29.20 6.26
N SER A 25 8.25 28.66 5.54
CA SER A 25 8.20 27.28 5.04
C SER A 25 8.11 26.23 6.16
N SER A 26 8.55 26.60 7.37
CA SER A 26 8.41 25.80 8.59
C SER A 26 6.96 25.51 9.01
N LEU A 27 5.98 26.22 8.45
CA LEU A 27 4.55 25.95 8.64
C LEU A 27 4.02 24.78 7.78
N LEU A 28 4.73 24.40 6.71
CA LEU A 28 4.28 23.31 5.82
C LEU A 28 4.11 21.96 6.53
N PRO A 29 4.97 21.54 7.47
CA PRO A 29 4.76 20.33 8.25
C PRO A 29 3.45 20.33 9.05
N LEU A 30 2.94 21.49 9.49
CA LEU A 30 1.68 21.59 10.24
C LEU A 30 0.46 21.21 9.40
N LEU A 31 0.52 21.36 8.08
CA LEU A 31 -0.55 20.94 7.16
C LEU A 31 -0.74 19.42 7.13
N LYS A 32 0.23 18.65 7.62
CA LYS A 32 0.14 17.19 7.74
C LYS A 32 -0.63 16.73 8.98
N LEU A 33 -0.85 17.63 9.95
CA LEU A 33 -1.58 17.29 11.17
C LEU A 33 -3.08 17.16 10.89
N PRO A 34 -3.76 16.13 11.44
CA PRO A 34 -5.19 15.92 11.26
C PRO A 34 -6.01 17.16 11.67
N GLY A 35 -6.90 17.59 10.78
CA GLY A 35 -7.79 18.73 11.05
C GLY A 35 -7.15 20.11 10.93
N LEU A 36 -5.86 20.23 10.53
CA LEU A 36 -5.17 21.47 10.24
C LEU A 36 -5.00 21.68 8.72
N GLY A 37 -5.98 22.33 8.10
CA GLY A 37 -5.83 22.81 6.72
C GLY A 37 -5.25 24.22 6.66
N GLY A 38 -4.87 24.69 5.46
CA GLY A 38 -4.20 25.98 5.26
C GLY A 38 -4.86 27.18 5.95
N LYS A 39 -6.19 27.26 5.97
CA LYS A 39 -6.91 28.34 6.68
C LYS A 39 -6.68 28.33 8.19
N LYS A 40 -6.62 27.14 8.79
CA LYS A 40 -6.38 26.98 10.22
C LYS A 40 -4.93 27.26 10.58
N VAL A 41 -3.98 26.77 9.78
CA VAL A 41 -2.56 27.04 9.96
C VAL A 41 -2.26 28.54 9.84
N ALA A 42 -2.82 29.20 8.83
CA ALA A 42 -2.68 30.66 8.66
C ALA A 42 -3.24 31.43 9.87
N LYS A 43 -4.34 30.95 10.47
CA LYS A 43 -4.91 31.56 11.67
C LYS A 43 -4.02 31.36 12.91
N LEU A 44 -3.49 30.17 13.12
CA LEU A 44 -2.53 29.89 14.19
C LEU A 44 -1.29 30.76 14.07
N TYR A 45 -0.76 30.91 12.86
CA TYR A 45 0.38 31.79 12.60
C TYR A 45 0.06 33.25 12.92
N LYS A 46 -1.06 33.80 12.41
CA LYS A 46 -1.41 35.21 12.55
C LYS A 46 -1.82 35.60 13.97
N GLU A 47 -2.58 34.74 14.67
CA GLU A 47 -3.19 35.06 15.97
C GLU A 47 -2.38 34.59 17.17
N LEU A 48 -1.60 33.49 17.02
CA LEU A 48 -0.80 32.91 18.12
C LEU A 48 0.70 32.89 17.84
N GLY A 49 1.14 33.36 16.67
CA GLY A 49 2.58 33.39 16.32
C GLY A 49 3.18 32.00 16.11
N VAL A 50 2.38 30.99 15.79
CA VAL A 50 2.85 29.63 15.55
C VAL A 50 3.65 29.59 14.24
N VAL A 51 4.93 29.22 14.31
CA VAL A 51 5.84 29.17 13.15
C VAL A 51 6.30 27.75 12.80
N ASP A 52 6.16 26.80 13.72
CA ASP A 52 6.60 25.40 13.59
C ASP A 52 5.84 24.47 14.54
N MET A 53 6.26 23.18 14.58
CA MET A 53 5.63 22.15 15.42
C MET A 53 5.82 22.43 16.92
N GLU A 54 6.99 22.94 17.29
CA GLU A 54 7.35 23.22 18.69
C GLU A 54 6.50 24.37 19.25
N SER A 55 6.42 25.49 18.52
CA SER A 55 5.57 26.62 18.90
C SER A 55 4.08 26.26 18.89
N LEU A 56 3.63 25.37 18.00
CA LEU A 56 2.25 24.85 18.02
C LEU A 56 2.00 24.02 19.29
N LYS A 57 2.93 23.14 19.68
CA LYS A 57 2.81 22.35 20.90
C LYS A 57 2.70 23.25 22.12
N ALA A 58 3.58 24.24 22.24
CA ALA A 58 3.58 25.19 23.36
C ALA A 58 2.25 25.93 23.51
N VAL A 59 1.67 26.46 22.44
CA VAL A 59 0.38 27.17 22.53
C VAL A 59 -0.80 26.24 22.79
N CYS A 60 -0.74 24.97 22.40
CA CYS A 60 -1.74 23.96 22.77
C CYS A 60 -1.64 23.59 24.26
N GLU A 61 -0.44 23.38 24.80
CA GLU A 61 -0.22 23.12 26.23
C GLU A 61 -0.68 24.29 27.12
N GLU A 62 -0.65 25.50 26.62
CA GLU A 62 -1.17 26.70 27.26
C GLU A 62 -2.68 26.88 27.07
N ASN A 63 -3.38 25.96 26.41
CA ASN A 63 -4.81 26.02 26.11
C ASN A 63 -5.25 27.25 25.28
N LYS A 64 -4.34 27.82 24.51
CA LYS A 64 -4.60 29.02 23.69
C LYS A 64 -5.32 28.71 22.38
N VAL A 65 -5.10 27.52 21.82
CA VAL A 65 -5.67 27.12 20.52
C VAL A 65 -7.20 26.94 20.63
N GLN A 66 -7.67 26.32 21.71
CA GLN A 66 -9.12 26.11 21.94
C GLN A 66 -9.92 27.42 22.06
N ALA A 67 -9.27 28.52 22.40
CA ALA A 67 -9.90 29.83 22.51
C ALA A 67 -10.13 30.51 21.15
N LEU A 68 -9.46 30.02 20.09
CA LEU A 68 -9.61 30.58 18.73
C LEU A 68 -10.95 30.15 18.10
N ALA A 69 -11.62 31.06 17.44
CA ALA A 69 -12.82 30.75 16.67
C ALA A 69 -12.53 29.70 15.57
N GLY A 70 -13.28 28.60 15.57
CA GLY A 70 -13.09 27.47 14.64
C GLY A 70 -12.15 26.38 15.18
N PHE A 71 -11.65 26.54 16.40
CA PHE A 71 -10.98 25.51 17.19
C PHE A 71 -11.81 25.26 18.46
N GLY A 72 -11.80 24.07 18.94
CA GLY A 72 -12.42 23.71 20.20
C GLY A 72 -11.49 22.81 21.00
N LYS A 73 -11.82 22.54 22.27
CA LYS A 73 -11.03 21.71 23.14
C LYS A 73 -10.63 20.36 22.51
N LYS A 74 -11.58 19.66 21.89
CA LYS A 74 -11.32 18.40 21.18
C LYS A 74 -10.33 18.55 19.99
N THR A 75 -10.32 19.72 19.36
CA THR A 75 -9.38 19.96 18.25
C THR A 75 -7.97 20.17 18.76
N GLU A 76 -7.81 20.90 19.85
CA GLU A 76 -6.54 21.14 20.53
C GLU A 76 -5.96 19.82 21.08
N GLU A 77 -6.78 19.01 21.77
CA GLU A 77 -6.39 17.68 22.25
C GLU A 77 -5.88 16.78 21.11
N LYS A 78 -6.62 16.73 19.97
CA LYS A 78 -6.20 15.97 18.79
C LYS A 78 -4.92 16.50 18.14
N ILE A 79 -4.68 17.81 18.19
CA ILE A 79 -3.42 18.39 17.69
C ILE A 79 -2.26 17.97 18.57
N LEU A 80 -2.40 18.02 19.91
CA LEU A 80 -1.37 17.57 20.85
C LEU A 80 -1.06 16.08 20.68
N GLU A 81 -2.08 15.24 20.62
CA GLU A 81 -1.90 13.81 20.34
C GLU A 81 -1.16 13.57 19.03
N ALA A 82 -1.51 14.32 17.98
CA ALA A 82 -0.86 14.19 16.69
C ALA A 82 0.61 14.68 16.71
N ILE A 83 0.91 15.75 17.45
CA ILE A 83 2.28 16.26 17.62
C ILE A 83 3.14 15.22 18.36
N ASP A 84 2.63 14.61 19.42
CA ASP A 84 3.38 13.61 20.19
C ASP A 84 3.62 12.33 19.40
N GLN A 85 2.79 12.06 18.39
CA GLN A 85 2.98 10.96 17.45
C GLN A 85 3.94 11.30 16.28
N VAL A 86 4.22 12.58 16.03
CA VAL A 86 5.19 13.02 15.02
C VAL A 86 6.60 12.61 15.46
N GLY A 87 7.20 11.68 14.72
CA GLY A 87 8.55 11.16 14.98
C GLY A 87 8.61 9.81 15.70
N SER A 88 7.51 9.34 16.30
CA SER A 88 7.43 8.00 16.91
C SER A 88 6.88 6.93 15.94
N ARG A 89 6.25 7.33 14.83
CA ARG A 89 5.63 6.44 13.86
C ARG A 89 6.14 6.73 12.44
N PRO A 90 6.59 5.72 11.69
CA PRO A 90 6.85 5.89 10.27
C PRO A 90 5.55 6.26 9.54
N GLU A 91 5.60 7.24 8.64
CA GLU A 91 4.43 7.62 7.82
C GLU A 91 3.94 6.44 6.95
N ARG A 92 4.86 5.53 6.61
CA ARG A 92 4.59 4.33 5.82
C ARG A 92 5.33 3.14 6.44
N LEU A 93 4.66 1.99 6.50
CA LEU A 93 5.22 0.75 7.02
C LEU A 93 5.77 -0.12 5.87
N PRO A 94 6.87 -0.85 6.08
CA PRO A 94 7.31 -1.88 5.14
C PRO A 94 6.19 -2.90 4.87
N ILE A 95 6.07 -3.34 3.63
CA ILE A 95 5.02 -4.31 3.24
C ILE A 95 5.12 -5.62 4.04
N ALA A 96 6.32 -6.05 4.40
CA ALA A 96 6.54 -7.25 5.21
C ALA A 96 5.85 -7.18 6.60
N MET A 97 5.72 -5.98 7.18
CA MET A 97 5.01 -5.78 8.44
C MET A 97 3.49 -5.73 8.26
N VAL A 98 3.04 -5.32 7.09
CA VAL A 98 1.62 -5.08 6.80
C VAL A 98 0.91 -6.34 6.28
N LEU A 99 1.63 -7.22 5.56
CA LEU A 99 1.07 -8.45 4.99
C LEU A 99 0.42 -9.38 6.02
N PRO A 100 1.03 -9.67 7.20
CA PRO A 100 0.39 -10.49 8.23
C PRO A 100 -0.91 -9.85 8.75
N ILE A 101 -0.92 -8.53 8.94
CA ILE A 101 -2.09 -7.77 9.38
C ILE A 101 -3.21 -7.88 8.34
N ALA A 102 -2.87 -7.70 7.06
CA ALA A 102 -3.85 -7.84 5.97
C ALA A 102 -4.42 -9.26 5.91
N GLY A 103 -3.59 -10.29 6.11
CA GLY A 103 -4.03 -11.69 6.17
C GLY A 103 -5.02 -11.95 7.32
N GLU A 104 -4.76 -11.41 8.51
CA GLU A 104 -5.69 -11.51 9.66
C GLU A 104 -7.04 -10.85 9.36
N ILE A 105 -7.02 -9.69 8.71
CA ILE A 105 -8.25 -8.99 8.31
C ILE A 105 -9.01 -9.81 7.27
N GLU A 106 -8.32 -10.37 6.27
CA GLU A 106 -8.93 -11.21 5.23
C GLU A 106 -9.57 -12.47 5.82
N GLU A 107 -8.94 -13.08 6.82
CA GLU A 107 -9.51 -14.21 7.55
C GLU A 107 -10.80 -13.81 8.28
N LYS A 108 -10.81 -12.68 8.98
CA LYS A 108 -12.02 -12.15 9.63
C LYS A 108 -13.11 -11.83 8.63
N LEU A 109 -12.80 -11.19 7.49
CA LEU A 109 -13.76 -10.89 6.43
C LEU A 109 -14.36 -12.16 5.83
N SER A 110 -13.57 -13.22 5.68
CA SER A 110 -14.04 -14.52 5.15
C SER A 110 -15.06 -15.22 6.04
N ASN A 111 -15.08 -14.87 7.34
CA ASN A 111 -16.00 -15.44 8.32
C ASN A 111 -17.30 -14.62 8.49
N ILE A 112 -17.48 -13.51 7.78
CA ILE A 112 -18.69 -12.70 7.81
C ILE A 112 -19.63 -13.20 6.71
N ALA A 113 -20.79 -13.72 7.10
CA ALA A 113 -21.73 -14.34 6.17
C ALA A 113 -22.30 -13.38 5.11
N GLU A 114 -22.43 -12.10 5.46
CA GLU A 114 -22.96 -11.04 4.61
C GLU A 114 -21.91 -10.48 3.63
N VAL A 115 -20.66 -10.93 3.72
CA VAL A 115 -19.61 -10.61 2.76
C VAL A 115 -19.65 -11.58 1.59
N ILE A 116 -20.06 -11.09 0.43
CA ILE A 116 -20.17 -11.90 -0.81
C ILE A 116 -18.78 -12.09 -1.43
N ARG A 117 -17.99 -11.00 -1.45
CA ARG A 117 -16.66 -10.94 -2.06
C ARG A 117 -15.87 -9.80 -1.45
N PHE A 118 -14.59 -9.96 -1.30
CA PHE A 118 -13.70 -8.86 -0.91
C PHE A 118 -12.36 -8.94 -1.63
N SER A 119 -11.62 -7.83 -1.62
CA SER A 119 -10.23 -7.76 -2.06
C SER A 119 -9.52 -6.60 -1.37
N ARG A 120 -8.23 -6.78 -1.11
CA ARG A 120 -7.35 -5.64 -0.80
C ARG A 120 -7.27 -4.72 -2.02
N ALA A 121 -7.01 -3.44 -1.79
CA ALA A 121 -6.86 -2.41 -2.80
C ALA A 121 -5.63 -1.53 -2.50
N GLY A 122 -5.56 -0.36 -3.08
CA GLY A 122 -4.52 0.63 -2.83
C GLY A 122 -3.10 0.15 -3.11
N SER A 123 -2.15 0.75 -2.41
CA SER A 123 -0.73 0.44 -2.55
C SER A 123 -0.38 -0.98 -2.10
N LEU A 124 -1.14 -1.57 -1.18
CA LEU A 124 -0.95 -2.96 -0.77
C LEU A 124 -1.24 -3.94 -1.92
N ARG A 125 -2.34 -3.75 -2.65
CA ARG A 125 -2.67 -4.60 -3.79
C ARG A 125 -1.65 -4.46 -4.92
N ARG A 126 -1.08 -3.27 -5.09
CA ARG A 126 0.00 -3.02 -6.06
C ARG A 126 1.38 -3.49 -5.57
N VAL A 127 1.44 -4.17 -4.42
CA VAL A 127 2.68 -4.74 -3.84
C VAL A 127 3.79 -3.69 -3.71
N ARG A 128 3.43 -2.48 -3.24
CA ARG A 128 4.44 -1.43 -2.98
C ARG A 128 5.29 -1.79 -1.78
N GLU A 129 6.57 -1.47 -1.84
CA GLU A 129 7.55 -1.74 -0.76
C GLU A 129 7.11 -1.21 0.60
N THR A 130 6.37 -0.10 0.59
CA THR A 130 5.81 0.53 1.80
C THR A 130 4.34 0.86 1.61
N VAL A 131 3.57 0.75 2.69
CA VAL A 131 2.12 0.98 2.73
C VAL A 131 1.83 1.97 3.84
N LYS A 132 0.92 2.94 3.61
CA LYS A 132 0.49 3.93 4.61
C LYS A 132 -0.74 3.47 5.37
N ASP A 133 -1.73 3.02 4.62
CA ASP A 133 -3.06 2.59 5.06
C ASP A 133 -3.46 1.34 4.27
N LEU A 134 -4.38 0.57 4.83
CA LEU A 134 -4.94 -0.60 4.18
C LEU A 134 -6.30 -0.24 3.59
N ASP A 135 -6.48 -0.57 2.31
CA ASP A 135 -7.76 -0.42 1.62
C ASP A 135 -8.34 -1.80 1.31
N PHE A 136 -9.62 -2.00 1.65
CA PHE A 136 -10.40 -3.19 1.29
C PHE A 136 -11.69 -2.80 0.60
N ILE A 137 -12.01 -3.50 -0.47
CA ILE A 137 -13.31 -3.41 -1.15
C ILE A 137 -14.11 -4.64 -0.77
N ILE A 138 -15.35 -4.45 -0.34
CA ILE A 138 -16.24 -5.50 0.14
C ILE A 138 -17.56 -5.40 -0.61
N ALA A 139 -17.92 -6.45 -1.34
CA ALA A 139 -19.24 -6.58 -1.96
C ALA A 139 -20.23 -7.18 -0.97
N THR A 140 -21.35 -6.51 -0.76
CA THR A 140 -22.42 -6.95 0.12
C THR A 140 -23.77 -6.39 -0.32
N THR A 141 -24.85 -7.08 0.00
CA THR A 141 -26.22 -6.58 -0.07
C THR A 141 -26.73 -6.08 1.28
N GLU A 142 -25.95 -6.30 2.36
CA GLU A 142 -26.30 -5.95 3.73
C GLU A 142 -25.22 -5.09 4.41
N PRO A 143 -24.98 -3.86 3.91
CA PRO A 143 -23.87 -3.04 4.38
C PRO A 143 -23.93 -2.69 5.87
N ALA A 144 -25.15 -2.57 6.44
CA ALA A 144 -25.32 -2.30 7.86
C ALA A 144 -24.80 -3.45 8.74
N ALA A 145 -25.11 -4.69 8.38
CA ALA A 145 -24.63 -5.88 9.10
C ALA A 145 -23.11 -6.02 8.99
N VAL A 146 -22.54 -5.88 7.80
CA VAL A 146 -21.08 -5.91 7.61
C VAL A 146 -20.40 -4.81 8.43
N ARG A 147 -20.94 -3.59 8.43
CA ARG A 147 -20.43 -2.47 9.22
C ARG A 147 -20.37 -2.83 10.71
N GLU A 148 -21.41 -3.44 11.27
CA GLU A 148 -21.43 -3.86 12.68
C GLU A 148 -20.29 -4.84 12.99
N HIS A 149 -20.04 -5.81 12.14
CA HIS A 149 -18.89 -6.72 12.27
C HIS A 149 -17.55 -6.00 12.19
N LEU A 150 -17.39 -5.07 11.25
CA LEU A 150 -16.15 -4.29 11.11
C LEU A 150 -15.85 -3.40 12.32
N LEU A 151 -16.86 -3.00 13.09
CA LEU A 151 -16.71 -2.21 14.30
C LEU A 151 -16.41 -3.07 15.54
N GLN A 152 -16.29 -4.39 15.41
CA GLN A 152 -16.03 -5.32 16.53
C GLN A 152 -14.60 -5.89 16.53
N PHE A 153 -13.64 -5.27 15.83
CA PHE A 153 -12.24 -5.68 15.94
C PHE A 153 -11.69 -5.44 17.34
N ASP A 154 -11.11 -6.48 17.96
CA ASP A 154 -10.65 -6.46 19.36
C ASP A 154 -9.56 -5.40 19.63
N ASN A 155 -8.72 -5.13 18.63
CA ASN A 155 -7.61 -4.19 18.72
C ASN A 155 -7.93 -2.81 18.12
N MET A 156 -9.21 -2.46 18.00
CA MET A 156 -9.65 -1.16 17.50
C MET A 156 -9.44 -0.07 18.54
N ILE A 157 -8.73 0.99 18.15
CA ILE A 157 -8.47 2.15 19.01
C ILE A 157 -9.25 3.39 18.59
N GLU A 158 -9.68 3.47 17.32
CA GLU A 158 -10.46 4.61 16.83
C GLU A 158 -11.39 4.20 15.69
N VAL A 159 -12.61 4.71 15.71
CA VAL A 159 -13.52 4.72 14.56
C VAL A 159 -13.42 6.08 13.89
N ILE A 160 -12.76 6.14 12.74
CA ILE A 160 -12.53 7.39 11.99
C ILE A 160 -13.78 7.79 11.21
N ALA A 161 -14.44 6.80 10.57
CA ALA A 161 -15.70 6.98 9.86
C ALA A 161 -16.53 5.69 9.91
N SER A 162 -17.85 5.83 9.96
CA SER A 162 -18.78 4.71 9.96
C SER A 162 -20.03 5.11 9.19
N GLY A 163 -20.15 4.60 7.96
CA GLY A 163 -21.29 4.83 7.06
C GLY A 163 -21.61 3.60 6.24
N ASP A 164 -22.68 3.66 5.45
CA ASP A 164 -23.17 2.52 4.67
C ASP A 164 -22.30 2.18 3.45
N THR A 165 -21.44 3.10 3.02
CA THR A 165 -20.52 2.90 1.88
C THR A 165 -19.06 2.89 2.28
N LYS A 166 -18.73 3.34 3.50
CA LYS A 166 -17.36 3.42 4.00
C LYS A 166 -17.32 3.25 5.51
N VAL A 167 -16.45 2.35 5.95
CA VAL A 167 -16.01 2.25 7.34
C VAL A 167 -14.50 2.46 7.39
N SER A 168 -14.04 3.34 8.28
CA SER A 168 -12.62 3.61 8.49
C SER A 168 -12.31 3.46 9.97
N VAL A 169 -11.35 2.62 10.26
CA VAL A 169 -10.93 2.33 11.64
C VAL A 169 -9.42 2.46 11.77
N ARG A 170 -8.95 2.65 13.00
CA ARG A 170 -7.54 2.50 13.34
C ARG A 170 -7.39 1.33 14.28
N LEU A 171 -6.51 0.40 13.95
CA LEU A 171 -6.19 -0.76 14.74
C LEU A 171 -4.79 -0.62 15.35
N GLN A 172 -4.62 -1.17 16.55
CA GLN A 172 -3.36 -1.20 17.27
C GLN A 172 -2.64 -2.53 17.02
N TYR A 173 -1.44 -2.42 16.47
CA TYR A 173 -0.44 -3.47 16.35
C TYR A 173 0.87 -2.97 16.95
N GLU A 174 2.02 -3.42 16.48
CA GLU A 174 3.31 -2.81 16.84
C GLU A 174 3.34 -1.31 16.46
N TYR A 175 2.74 -0.98 15.31
CA TYR A 175 2.38 0.38 14.91
C TYR A 175 0.90 0.44 14.58
N ASP A 176 0.25 1.54 14.95
CA ASP A 176 -1.15 1.75 14.59
C ASP A 176 -1.31 1.81 13.07
N ILE A 177 -2.30 1.15 12.54
CA ILE A 177 -2.60 1.19 11.11
C ILE A 177 -4.05 1.60 10.87
N SER A 178 -4.24 2.49 9.91
CA SER A 178 -5.57 2.89 9.45
C SER A 178 -6.04 1.95 8.35
N ILE A 179 -7.32 1.57 8.42
CA ILE A 179 -7.93 0.66 7.47
C ILE A 179 -9.21 1.29 6.95
N ASP A 180 -9.33 1.36 5.64
CA ASP A 180 -10.50 1.83 4.93
C ASP A 180 -11.22 0.65 4.28
N PHE A 181 -12.45 0.40 4.68
CA PHE A 181 -13.35 -0.56 4.06
C PHE A 181 -14.36 0.17 3.20
N ARG A 182 -14.46 -0.18 1.91
CA ARG A 182 -15.50 0.29 1.00
C ARG A 182 -16.54 -0.79 0.83
N LEU A 183 -17.77 -0.49 1.22
CA LEU A 183 -18.92 -1.38 1.10
C LEU A 183 -19.66 -1.02 -0.19
N VAL A 184 -19.75 -1.97 -1.12
CA VAL A 184 -20.31 -1.77 -2.45
C VAL A 184 -21.27 -2.87 -2.81
N LYS A 185 -22.14 -2.62 -3.76
CA LYS A 185 -22.99 -3.66 -4.36
C LYS A 185 -22.15 -4.63 -5.17
N PRO A 186 -22.57 -5.91 -5.30
CA PRO A 186 -21.81 -6.91 -6.07
C PRO A 186 -21.45 -6.46 -7.49
N GLU A 187 -22.35 -5.80 -8.20
CA GLU A 187 -22.16 -5.30 -9.56
C GLU A 187 -21.15 -4.16 -9.67
N GLU A 188 -20.96 -3.38 -8.60
CA GLU A 188 -20.03 -2.24 -8.56
C GLU A 188 -18.61 -2.68 -8.17
N PHE A 189 -18.42 -3.93 -7.73
CA PHE A 189 -17.18 -4.40 -7.11
C PHE A 189 -15.95 -4.20 -8.00
N ILE A 190 -16.01 -4.56 -9.28
CA ILE A 190 -14.86 -4.52 -10.18
C ILE A 190 -14.43 -3.09 -10.48
N THR A 191 -15.36 -2.20 -10.76
CA THR A 191 -15.04 -0.79 -11.06
C THR A 191 -14.55 -0.06 -9.81
N THR A 192 -15.13 -0.35 -8.65
CA THR A 192 -14.61 0.15 -7.37
C THR A 192 -13.21 -0.40 -7.08
N LEU A 193 -12.98 -1.70 -7.27
CA LEU A 193 -11.67 -2.31 -7.07
C LEU A 193 -10.62 -1.69 -7.97
N HIS A 194 -10.91 -1.51 -9.26
CA HIS A 194 -10.03 -0.80 -10.20
C HIS A 194 -9.73 0.63 -9.72
N HIS A 195 -10.78 1.38 -9.34
CA HIS A 195 -10.64 2.76 -8.89
C HIS A 195 -9.71 2.89 -7.66
N PHE A 196 -9.95 2.09 -6.62
CA PHE A 196 -9.19 2.14 -5.37
C PHE A 196 -7.85 1.39 -5.44
N THR A 197 -7.65 0.49 -6.38
CA THR A 197 -6.33 -0.09 -6.65
C THR A 197 -5.37 1.00 -7.13
N GLY A 198 -5.80 1.90 -8.00
CA GLY A 198 -4.95 2.95 -8.57
C GLY A 198 -3.90 2.36 -9.53
N SER A 199 -2.77 3.02 -9.69
CA SER A 199 -2.36 4.28 -9.06
C SER A 199 -3.24 5.46 -9.50
N LYS A 200 -2.97 6.66 -8.96
CA LYS A 200 -3.63 7.88 -9.43
C LYS A 200 -3.36 8.12 -10.92
N ASP A 201 -2.12 7.96 -11.35
CA ASP A 201 -1.70 8.22 -12.73
C ASP A 201 -2.25 7.16 -13.69
N HIS A 202 -2.28 5.88 -13.29
CA HIS A 202 -3.01 4.83 -13.99
C HIS A 202 -4.48 5.22 -14.21
N ASN A 203 -5.18 5.60 -13.15
CA ASN A 203 -6.59 5.99 -13.21
C ASN A 203 -6.83 7.22 -14.09
N VAL A 204 -5.93 8.21 -14.07
CA VAL A 204 -6.01 9.40 -14.95
C VAL A 204 -5.91 8.96 -16.40
N LYS A 205 -4.97 8.08 -16.73
CA LYS A 205 -4.78 7.58 -18.09
C LYS A 205 -5.98 6.75 -18.57
N MET A 206 -6.50 5.86 -17.73
CA MET A 206 -7.70 5.06 -18.04
C MET A 206 -8.93 5.94 -18.26
N ARG A 207 -9.13 6.98 -17.44
CA ARG A 207 -10.21 7.95 -17.64
C ARG A 207 -10.07 8.73 -18.94
N GLN A 208 -8.83 9.03 -19.38
CA GLN A 208 -8.61 9.67 -20.67
C GLN A 208 -9.01 8.74 -21.81
N ILE A 209 -8.66 7.46 -21.75
CA ILE A 209 -9.06 6.45 -22.75
C ILE A 209 -10.59 6.33 -22.83
N ALA A 210 -11.26 6.29 -21.67
CA ALA A 210 -12.72 6.25 -21.63
C ALA A 210 -13.35 7.51 -22.25
N LYS A 211 -12.81 8.69 -21.91
CA LYS A 211 -13.28 9.96 -22.45
C LYS A 211 -13.16 10.02 -23.98
N ASP A 212 -12.07 9.50 -24.53
CA ASP A 212 -11.85 9.45 -25.98
C ASP A 212 -12.85 8.52 -26.69
N LYS A 213 -13.50 7.60 -25.94
CA LYS A 213 -14.60 6.74 -26.39
C LYS A 213 -16.01 7.30 -26.09
N GLY A 214 -16.12 8.49 -25.54
CA GLY A 214 -17.40 9.06 -25.11
C GLY A 214 -17.95 8.44 -23.82
N GLU A 215 -17.08 7.90 -22.98
CA GLU A 215 -17.42 7.20 -21.75
C GLU A 215 -16.77 7.83 -20.51
N LYS A 216 -17.30 7.51 -19.33
CA LYS A 216 -16.79 7.98 -18.04
C LYS A 216 -16.66 6.83 -17.07
N ILE A 217 -15.44 6.58 -16.56
CA ILE A 217 -15.17 5.62 -15.51
C ILE A 217 -15.44 6.25 -14.14
N SER A 218 -16.24 5.57 -13.33
CA SER A 218 -16.46 5.86 -11.90
C SER A 218 -16.29 4.57 -11.08
N GLU A 219 -16.39 4.68 -9.76
CA GLU A 219 -16.46 3.51 -8.88
C GLU A 219 -17.73 2.66 -9.12
N TYR A 220 -18.80 3.24 -9.65
CA TYR A 220 -20.08 2.55 -9.87
C TYR A 220 -20.18 1.81 -11.21
N GLY A 221 -19.30 2.12 -12.16
CA GLY A 221 -19.33 1.53 -13.49
C GLY A 221 -18.69 2.44 -14.55
N VAL A 222 -18.90 2.06 -15.81
CA VAL A 222 -18.54 2.84 -17.00
C VAL A 222 -19.80 3.39 -17.62
N GLU A 223 -19.99 4.70 -17.55
CA GLU A 223 -21.15 5.42 -18.07
C GLU A 223 -20.89 5.82 -19.53
N ASN A 224 -21.79 5.47 -20.43
CA ASN A 224 -21.83 6.03 -21.78
C ASN A 224 -22.43 7.44 -21.71
N LEU A 225 -21.67 8.45 -22.13
CA LEU A 225 -22.07 9.86 -21.97
C LEU A 225 -23.20 10.31 -22.93
N GLU A 226 -23.47 9.53 -23.98
CA GLU A 226 -24.57 9.83 -24.93
C GLU A 226 -25.88 9.20 -24.46
N THR A 227 -25.84 7.94 -23.97
CA THR A 227 -27.06 7.20 -23.60
C THR A 227 -27.37 7.24 -22.11
N GLY A 228 -26.37 7.57 -21.25
CA GLY A 228 -26.47 7.48 -19.80
C GLY A 228 -26.46 6.05 -19.25
N GLU A 229 -26.25 5.04 -20.10
CA GLU A 229 -26.19 3.64 -19.68
C GLU A 229 -24.91 3.40 -18.90
N VAL A 230 -25.02 2.71 -17.76
CA VAL A 230 -23.87 2.34 -16.91
C VAL A 230 -23.61 0.85 -17.07
N LYS A 231 -22.41 0.53 -17.55
CA LYS A 231 -21.93 -0.83 -17.70
C LYS A 231 -21.10 -1.23 -16.48
N THR A 232 -21.37 -2.43 -15.97
CA THR A 232 -20.61 -3.09 -14.90
C THR A 232 -19.94 -4.36 -15.41
N PHE A 233 -19.03 -4.96 -14.64
CA PHE A 233 -18.21 -6.08 -15.04
C PHE A 233 -18.12 -7.10 -13.92
N GLU A 234 -17.96 -8.38 -14.26
CA GLU A 234 -17.75 -9.45 -13.28
C GLU A 234 -16.26 -9.68 -12.98
N LYS A 235 -15.39 -9.33 -13.94
CA LYS A 235 -13.94 -9.51 -13.86
C LYS A 235 -13.20 -8.28 -14.36
N GLU A 236 -11.99 -8.04 -13.83
CA GLU A 236 -11.14 -6.92 -14.30
C GLU A 236 -10.68 -7.13 -15.76
N GLU A 237 -10.50 -8.39 -16.21
CA GLU A 237 -10.17 -8.69 -17.60
C GLU A 237 -11.24 -8.15 -18.55
N GLU A 238 -12.52 -8.25 -18.20
CA GLU A 238 -13.63 -7.71 -18.99
C GLU A 238 -13.63 -6.18 -19.00
N PHE A 239 -13.31 -5.57 -17.85
CA PHE A 239 -13.16 -4.11 -17.76
C PHE A 239 -12.05 -3.61 -18.68
N PHE A 240 -10.86 -4.21 -18.68
CA PHE A 240 -9.77 -3.81 -19.57
C PHE A 240 -10.08 -4.13 -21.03
N ALA A 241 -10.66 -5.29 -21.33
CA ALA A 241 -11.07 -5.67 -22.68
C ALA A 241 -12.10 -4.71 -23.30
N HIS A 242 -13.00 -4.13 -22.49
CA HIS A 242 -13.93 -3.10 -22.93
C HIS A 242 -13.20 -1.88 -23.53
N PHE A 243 -12.03 -1.54 -23.01
CA PHE A 243 -11.18 -0.47 -23.52
C PHE A 243 -10.19 -0.94 -24.62
N GLY A 244 -10.24 -2.22 -25.02
CA GLY A 244 -9.32 -2.80 -26.01
C GLY A 244 -7.91 -3.05 -25.46
N LEU A 245 -7.81 -3.27 -24.14
CA LEU A 245 -6.57 -3.53 -23.43
C LEU A 245 -6.55 -4.97 -22.91
N PRO A 246 -5.40 -5.64 -22.86
CA PRO A 246 -5.22 -6.83 -22.06
C PRO A 246 -5.36 -6.48 -20.57
N PHE A 247 -5.56 -7.49 -19.72
CA PHE A 247 -5.53 -7.29 -18.28
C PHE A 247 -4.17 -6.71 -17.87
N ILE A 248 -4.22 -5.64 -17.07
CA ILE A 248 -3.03 -5.00 -16.52
C ILE A 248 -2.91 -5.40 -15.04
N PRO A 249 -1.91 -6.21 -14.65
CA PRO A 249 -1.74 -6.59 -13.25
C PRO A 249 -1.57 -5.38 -12.33
N PRO A 250 -2.13 -5.42 -11.10
CA PRO A 250 -2.02 -4.31 -10.16
C PRO A 250 -0.59 -3.86 -9.88
N GLU A 251 0.34 -4.79 -9.83
CA GLU A 251 1.76 -4.58 -9.51
C GLU A 251 2.46 -3.60 -10.46
N VAL A 252 1.96 -3.44 -11.68
CA VAL A 252 2.56 -2.55 -12.70
C VAL A 252 1.78 -1.25 -12.89
N ARG A 253 0.63 -1.05 -12.22
CA ARG A 253 -0.23 0.15 -12.37
C ARG A 253 0.34 1.33 -11.60
N GLU A 254 1.44 1.96 -12.08
CA GLU A 254 2.12 3.02 -11.33
C GLU A 254 2.06 4.40 -12.02
N ASP A 255 2.61 4.55 -13.20
CA ASP A 255 2.79 5.86 -13.85
C ASP A 255 1.96 6.06 -15.13
N GLY A 256 1.10 5.10 -15.49
CA GLY A 256 0.26 5.11 -16.69
C GLY A 256 0.99 4.69 -17.96
N LYS A 257 2.31 4.51 -17.95
CA LYS A 257 3.06 4.03 -19.11
C LYS A 257 2.87 2.54 -19.35
N GLU A 258 2.55 1.80 -18.27
CA GLU A 258 2.25 0.37 -18.34
C GLU A 258 1.12 0.05 -19.33
N ILE A 259 0.20 0.99 -19.57
CA ILE A 259 -0.90 0.83 -20.54
C ILE A 259 -0.40 0.64 -21.98
N GLU A 260 0.68 1.31 -22.34
CA GLU A 260 1.31 1.12 -23.64
C GLU A 260 2.24 -0.09 -23.62
N LEU A 261 3.03 -0.27 -22.56
CA LEU A 261 3.97 -1.37 -22.42
C LEU A 261 3.29 -2.73 -22.41
N ILE A 262 2.11 -2.87 -21.78
CA ILE A 262 1.39 -4.14 -21.72
C ILE A 262 0.89 -4.61 -23.09
N LYS A 263 0.70 -3.71 -24.05
CA LYS A 263 0.35 -4.06 -25.42
C LYS A 263 1.52 -4.71 -26.16
N GLU A 264 2.73 -4.27 -25.86
CA GLU A 264 3.96 -4.81 -26.42
C GLU A 264 4.44 -6.06 -25.68
N TYR A 265 4.29 -6.05 -24.33
CA TYR A 265 4.75 -7.12 -23.44
C TYR A 265 3.58 -7.64 -22.56
N PRO A 266 2.62 -8.39 -23.14
CA PRO A 266 1.42 -8.82 -22.43
C PRO A 266 1.68 -9.92 -21.39
N ASN A 267 2.82 -10.60 -21.47
CA ASN A 267 3.17 -11.71 -20.60
C ASN A 267 4.18 -11.26 -19.54
N LEU A 268 3.69 -11.01 -18.32
CA LEU A 268 4.56 -10.77 -17.17
C LEU A 268 4.94 -12.11 -16.52
N ILE A 269 6.13 -12.13 -15.90
CA ILE A 269 6.60 -13.27 -15.12
C ILE A 269 5.58 -13.58 -14.01
N GLN A 270 5.18 -14.84 -13.93
CA GLN A 270 4.31 -15.38 -12.90
C GLN A 270 5.12 -16.21 -11.91
N PHE A 271 4.58 -16.41 -10.71
CA PHE A 271 5.23 -17.26 -9.71
C PHE A 271 5.48 -18.69 -10.22
N SER A 272 4.58 -19.21 -11.06
CA SER A 272 4.72 -20.53 -11.72
C SER A 272 5.88 -20.62 -12.72
N ASP A 273 6.42 -19.50 -13.18
CA ASP A 273 7.55 -19.47 -14.12
C ASP A 273 8.89 -19.64 -13.39
N ILE A 274 8.91 -19.51 -12.07
CA ILE A 274 10.11 -19.71 -11.26
C ILE A 274 10.44 -21.19 -11.23
N GLN A 275 11.58 -21.56 -11.81
CA GLN A 275 12.02 -22.94 -12.01
C GLN A 275 13.00 -23.44 -10.93
N GLY A 276 13.57 -22.55 -10.15
CA GLY A 276 14.56 -22.92 -9.14
C GLY A 276 15.01 -21.77 -8.26
N ASP A 277 15.81 -22.09 -7.25
CA ASP A 277 16.44 -21.15 -6.34
C ASP A 277 17.95 -21.33 -6.35
N LEU A 278 18.68 -20.24 -6.52
CA LEU A 278 20.14 -20.22 -6.70
C LEU A 278 20.88 -19.59 -5.51
N HIS A 279 20.18 -19.35 -4.40
CA HIS A 279 20.81 -18.75 -3.22
C HIS A 279 20.19 -19.31 -1.93
N MET A 280 20.82 -20.34 -1.39
CA MET A 280 20.41 -20.95 -0.12
C MET A 280 21.58 -21.47 0.69
N HIS A 281 21.40 -21.46 2.00
CA HIS A 281 22.38 -21.91 2.97
C HIS A 281 21.83 -23.10 3.76
N THR A 282 22.74 -24.01 4.14
CA THR A 282 22.41 -25.20 4.90
C THR A 282 23.11 -25.22 6.25
N THR A 283 22.86 -26.25 7.06
CA THR A 283 23.58 -26.49 8.31
C THR A 283 25.07 -26.73 8.12
N TRP A 284 25.56 -26.86 6.89
CA TRP A 284 26.97 -26.86 6.59
C TRP A 284 27.64 -25.51 6.89
N SER A 285 26.96 -24.40 6.67
CA SER A 285 27.42 -23.09 7.09
C SER A 285 26.54 -22.50 8.21
N ASP A 286 25.69 -21.59 7.94
CA ASP A 286 24.82 -20.84 8.87
C ASP A 286 23.32 -21.01 8.61
N GLY A 287 22.94 -21.88 7.68
CA GLY A 287 21.54 -22.21 7.41
C GLY A 287 20.94 -23.09 8.53
N ALA A 288 19.62 -23.08 8.61
CA ALA A 288 18.86 -23.78 9.64
C ALA A 288 18.54 -25.26 9.29
N PHE A 289 18.59 -25.63 8.01
CA PHE A 289 18.15 -26.93 7.50
C PHE A 289 19.26 -27.67 6.77
N SER A 290 19.19 -29.01 6.78
CA SER A 290 20.08 -29.88 6.02
C SER A 290 19.87 -29.75 4.50
N ILE A 291 20.83 -30.23 3.72
CA ILE A 291 20.71 -30.28 2.26
C ILE A 291 19.44 -31.05 1.86
N GLU A 292 19.14 -32.17 2.50
CA GLU A 292 17.98 -33.00 2.19
C GLU A 292 16.65 -32.23 2.43
N GLU A 293 16.53 -31.54 3.56
CA GLU A 293 15.35 -30.74 3.88
C GLU A 293 15.17 -29.60 2.87
N MET A 294 16.26 -28.96 2.44
CA MET A 294 16.22 -27.94 1.41
C MET A 294 15.78 -28.51 0.04
N VAL A 295 16.30 -29.69 -0.34
CA VAL A 295 15.85 -30.43 -1.54
C VAL A 295 14.35 -30.69 -1.49
N GLN A 296 13.83 -31.21 -0.38
CA GLN A 296 12.41 -31.50 -0.24
C GLN A 296 11.54 -30.24 -0.30
N ALA A 297 12.00 -29.14 0.31
CA ALA A 297 11.33 -27.87 0.24
C ALA A 297 11.26 -27.31 -1.19
N CYS A 298 12.32 -27.45 -1.97
CA CYS A 298 12.36 -27.06 -3.38
C CYS A 298 11.44 -27.93 -4.25
N ARG A 299 11.43 -29.25 -4.02
CA ARG A 299 10.52 -30.18 -4.71
C ARG A 299 9.04 -29.86 -4.41
N ALA A 300 8.72 -29.57 -3.15
CA ALA A 300 7.37 -29.18 -2.76
C ALA A 300 6.89 -27.88 -3.45
N ARG A 301 7.82 -27.00 -3.86
CA ARG A 301 7.55 -25.80 -4.66
C ARG A 301 7.49 -26.07 -6.17
N GLY A 302 7.78 -27.28 -6.62
CA GLY A 302 7.84 -27.64 -8.04
C GLY A 302 9.09 -27.14 -8.76
N TYR A 303 10.16 -26.79 -8.02
CA TYR A 303 11.42 -26.39 -8.60
C TYR A 303 12.11 -27.57 -9.31
N LYS A 304 12.81 -27.28 -10.40
CA LYS A 304 13.51 -28.26 -11.22
C LYS A 304 15.01 -28.33 -10.94
N PHE A 305 15.53 -27.29 -10.28
CA PHE A 305 16.93 -27.21 -9.87
C PHE A 305 17.07 -26.28 -8.67
N MET A 306 18.16 -26.45 -7.95
CA MET A 306 18.56 -25.62 -6.84
C MET A 306 20.07 -25.52 -6.75
N ALA A 307 20.59 -24.48 -6.10
CA ALA A 307 22.01 -24.35 -5.83
C ALA A 307 22.26 -24.20 -4.33
N ILE A 308 23.09 -25.08 -3.77
CA ILE A 308 23.63 -24.93 -2.42
C ILE A 308 24.76 -23.91 -2.48
N THR A 309 24.60 -22.81 -1.74
CA THR A 309 25.51 -21.67 -1.76
C THR A 309 26.07 -21.35 -0.36
N ASP A 310 26.41 -22.37 0.38
CA ASP A 310 27.01 -22.26 1.71
C ASP A 310 28.29 -21.42 1.70
N HIS A 311 28.54 -20.67 2.76
CA HIS A 311 29.71 -19.82 2.88
C HIS A 311 31.02 -20.61 2.88
N SER A 312 32.03 -20.07 2.22
CA SER A 312 33.38 -20.57 2.23
C SER A 312 34.15 -20.15 3.50
N GLN A 313 35.33 -20.72 3.73
CA GLN A 313 36.21 -20.42 4.87
C GLN A 313 36.56 -18.94 5.04
N TYR A 314 36.30 -18.10 4.02
CA TYR A 314 36.53 -16.66 4.09
C TYR A 314 35.59 -15.99 5.10
N LEU A 315 34.34 -16.46 5.20
CA LEU A 315 33.33 -15.91 6.12
C LEU A 315 33.26 -16.78 7.39
N LYS A 316 34.17 -16.54 8.31
CA LYS A 316 34.30 -17.32 9.56
C LYS A 316 33.07 -17.19 10.48
N VAL A 317 32.44 -16.00 10.54
CA VAL A 317 31.27 -15.76 11.39
C VAL A 317 30.05 -16.60 10.99
N ALA A 318 29.96 -16.98 9.72
CA ALA A 318 28.93 -17.87 9.20
C ALA A 318 29.34 -19.33 9.16
N ASN A 319 30.35 -19.77 9.95
CA ASN A 319 30.87 -21.14 9.95
C ASN A 319 31.28 -21.63 8.55
N GLY A 320 31.84 -20.75 7.72
CA GLY A 320 32.18 -21.02 6.33
C GLY A 320 33.06 -22.23 6.14
N LEU A 321 32.83 -22.99 5.07
CA LEU A 321 33.42 -24.31 4.82
C LEU A 321 34.90 -24.21 4.49
N THR A 322 35.73 -25.03 5.19
CA THR A 322 37.10 -25.30 4.76
C THR A 322 37.09 -26.10 3.44
N LYS A 323 38.25 -26.20 2.79
CA LYS A 323 38.39 -26.99 1.55
C LYS A 323 38.01 -28.45 1.76
N GLU A 324 38.30 -29.00 2.92
CA GLU A 324 37.98 -30.39 3.32
C GLU A 324 36.46 -30.54 3.46
N ARG A 325 35.82 -29.66 4.24
CA ARG A 325 34.37 -29.67 4.43
C ARG A 325 33.62 -29.45 3.12
N LEU A 326 34.13 -28.59 2.23
CA LEU A 326 33.52 -28.39 0.90
C LEU A 326 33.54 -29.67 0.05
N ARG A 327 34.62 -30.45 0.13
CA ARG A 327 34.71 -31.74 -0.57
C ARG A 327 33.75 -32.79 0.02
N GLU A 328 33.51 -32.74 1.32
CA GLU A 328 32.56 -33.64 2.01
C GLU A 328 31.12 -33.23 1.63
N GLN A 329 30.83 -31.94 1.61
CA GLN A 329 29.53 -31.41 1.15
C GLN A 329 29.25 -31.82 -0.31
N ALA A 330 30.25 -31.72 -1.20
CA ALA A 330 30.08 -32.14 -2.58
C ALA A 330 29.64 -33.59 -2.71
N LYS A 331 30.22 -34.51 -1.89
CA LYS A 331 29.81 -35.92 -1.86
C LYS A 331 28.37 -36.09 -1.33
N GLU A 332 27.96 -35.27 -0.41
CA GLU A 332 26.56 -35.28 0.06
C GLU A 332 25.60 -34.79 -1.04
N ILE A 333 25.98 -33.73 -1.75
CA ILE A 333 25.18 -33.22 -2.89
C ILE A 333 25.08 -34.30 -3.99
N GLU A 334 26.19 -35.00 -4.30
CA GLU A 334 26.17 -36.12 -5.26
C GLU A 334 25.14 -37.19 -4.85
N ARG A 335 25.16 -37.57 -3.57
CA ARG A 335 24.17 -38.53 -3.03
C ARG A 335 22.73 -38.02 -3.10
N MET A 336 22.51 -36.70 -2.90
CA MET A 336 21.19 -36.13 -3.03
C MET A 336 20.73 -36.11 -4.50
N ASN A 337 21.62 -35.82 -5.44
CA ASN A 337 21.33 -35.92 -6.87
C ASN A 337 20.92 -37.33 -7.32
N GLU A 338 21.59 -38.37 -6.74
CA GLU A 338 21.19 -39.74 -7.01
C GLU A 338 19.84 -40.11 -6.39
N LYS A 339 19.59 -39.63 -5.17
CA LYS A 339 18.35 -39.92 -4.41
C LYS A 339 17.11 -39.18 -4.98
N TYR A 340 17.31 -37.99 -5.51
CA TYR A 340 16.27 -37.10 -6.00
C TYR A 340 16.55 -36.64 -7.44
N PRO A 341 16.42 -37.54 -8.43
CA PRO A 341 16.81 -37.27 -9.81
C PRO A 341 15.85 -36.32 -10.55
N ASP A 342 14.79 -35.90 -9.87
CA ASP A 342 13.75 -34.97 -10.39
C ASP A 342 14.06 -33.49 -10.10
N ILE A 343 15.15 -33.19 -9.37
CA ILE A 343 15.62 -31.84 -9.08
C ILE A 343 17.13 -31.75 -9.17
#